data_13d56b015357a7ce0c0329658dfaf008
#
_entry.id   13d56b015357a7ce0c0329658dfaf008
#
_cell.length_a   1.000
_cell.length_b   1.000
_cell.length_c   1.000
_cell.angle_alpha   90.00
_cell.angle_beta   90.00
_cell.angle_gamma   90.00
#
_symmetry.space_group_name_H-M   'P 1'
#
loop_
_entity.id
_entity.type
_entity.pdbx_description
1 polymer ?
#
loop_
_entity_poly.entity_id
_entity_poly.type
_entity_poly.pdbx_seq_one_letter_code
_entity_poly.pdbx_strand_id
1 'polypeptide(L)'
;MGLGSSGKIDLLKRVPLFDKCSKKDLQNIAQIADELDLRAGKVLIQEGERGREFFVIVEGEVEVRRKGRKVATLGPGNFVGEMALLSKVPRTATVTALTDLDVLVITDRAFLDLLNRMPDLWLKVARALAERVGADETNDPS
;
A
#
# COMPACT_ATOMS: atom_id res chain seq x y z
N MET A 1 6.60 17.70 -9.14
CA MET A 1 5.63 17.34 -10.18
C MET A 1 4.96 16.03 -9.84
N GLY A 2 3.65 15.96 -10.00
CA GLY A 2 2.90 14.77 -9.69
C GLY A 2 2.97 13.72 -10.79
N LEU A 3 2.59 12.49 -10.46
CA LEU A 3 2.42 11.42 -11.42
C LEU A 3 1.15 11.62 -12.23
N GLY A 4 1.23 11.36 -13.53
CA GLY A 4 0.02 11.21 -14.33
C GLY A 4 -0.66 9.87 -14.06
N SER A 5 -1.81 9.65 -14.67
CA SER A 5 -2.56 8.39 -14.55
C SER A 5 -1.72 7.18 -14.92
N SER A 6 -0.92 7.28 -16.01
CA SER A 6 -0.04 6.18 -16.43
C SER A 6 0.98 5.81 -15.37
N GLY A 7 1.58 6.81 -14.73
CA GLY A 7 2.58 6.58 -13.68
C GLY A 7 1.98 5.90 -12.47
N LYS A 8 0.78 6.32 -12.06
CA LYS A 8 0.06 5.68 -10.96
C LYS A 8 -0.27 4.22 -11.29
N ILE A 9 -0.75 3.96 -12.51
CA ILE A 9 -1.12 2.62 -12.94
C ILE A 9 0.12 1.72 -12.93
N ASP A 10 1.25 2.20 -13.43
CA ASP A 10 2.49 1.42 -13.46
C ASP A 10 2.94 1.01 -12.05
N LEU A 11 2.82 1.91 -11.08
CA LEU A 11 3.16 1.60 -9.70
C LEU A 11 2.15 0.64 -9.06
N LEU A 12 0.87 0.89 -9.24
CA LEU A 12 -0.17 0.06 -8.64
C LEU A 12 -0.17 -1.36 -9.19
N LYS A 13 0.21 -1.52 -10.45
CA LYS A 13 0.32 -2.83 -11.10
C LYS A 13 1.31 -3.75 -10.38
N ARG A 14 2.30 -3.20 -9.69
CA ARG A 14 3.31 -3.97 -8.97
C ARG A 14 2.85 -4.46 -7.60
N VAL A 15 1.73 -3.95 -7.11
CA VAL A 15 1.21 -4.34 -5.80
C VAL A 15 0.55 -5.72 -5.92
N PRO A 16 1.02 -6.71 -5.14
CA PRO A 16 0.48 -8.08 -5.26
C PRO A 16 -1.03 -8.17 -5.10
N LEU A 17 -1.62 -7.33 -4.26
CA LEU A 17 -3.07 -7.31 -4.05
C LEU A 17 -3.83 -6.97 -5.34
N PHE A 18 -3.18 -6.29 -6.28
CA PHE A 18 -3.77 -5.83 -7.53
C PHE A 18 -3.27 -6.59 -8.75
N ASP A 19 -2.57 -7.71 -8.57
CA ASP A 19 -1.91 -8.40 -9.69
C ASP A 19 -2.90 -9.04 -10.66
N LYS A 20 -4.14 -9.28 -10.25
CA LYS A 20 -5.18 -9.83 -11.12
C LYS A 20 -6.07 -8.75 -11.74
N CYS A 21 -5.77 -7.49 -11.47
CA CYS A 21 -6.54 -6.36 -11.98
C CYS A 21 -6.22 -6.07 -13.44
N SER A 22 -7.25 -5.74 -14.21
CA SER A 22 -7.09 -5.26 -15.58
C SER A 22 -6.58 -3.82 -15.57
N LYS A 23 -6.17 -3.32 -16.72
CA LYS A 23 -5.79 -1.91 -16.85
C LYS A 23 -6.94 -0.98 -16.44
N LYS A 24 -8.18 -1.32 -16.79
CA LYS A 24 -9.36 -0.55 -16.40
C LYS A 24 -9.54 -0.55 -14.88
N ASP A 25 -9.36 -1.69 -14.25
CA ASP A 25 -9.43 -1.78 -12.78
C ASP A 25 -8.39 -0.86 -12.15
N LEU A 26 -7.16 -0.90 -12.66
CA LEU A 26 -6.06 -0.06 -12.14
C LEU A 26 -6.33 1.42 -12.37
N GLN A 27 -7.01 1.79 -13.47
CA GLN A 27 -7.41 3.17 -13.69
C GLN A 27 -8.37 3.65 -12.61
N ASN A 28 -9.32 2.80 -12.22
CA ASN A 28 -10.27 3.12 -11.14
C ASN A 28 -9.57 3.23 -9.79
N ILE A 29 -8.62 2.35 -9.52
CA ILE A 29 -7.82 2.40 -8.28
C ILE A 29 -6.96 3.67 -8.28
N ALA A 30 -6.37 4.02 -9.41
CA ALA A 30 -5.55 5.23 -9.52
C ALA A 30 -6.34 6.50 -9.19
N GLN A 31 -7.63 6.53 -9.50
CA GLN A 31 -8.47 7.69 -9.22
C GLN A 31 -8.67 7.94 -7.72
N ILE A 32 -8.58 6.89 -6.90
CA ILE A 32 -8.72 7.02 -5.44
C ILE A 32 -7.38 7.06 -4.74
N ALA A 33 -6.27 7.03 -5.47
CA ALA A 33 -4.93 7.12 -4.92
C ALA A 33 -4.46 8.58 -4.99
N ASP A 34 -4.26 9.18 -3.83
CA ASP A 34 -3.80 10.57 -3.74
C ASP A 34 -2.29 10.62 -3.66
N GLU A 35 -1.68 11.56 -4.36
CA GLU A 35 -0.25 11.76 -4.28
C GLU A 35 0.08 12.82 -3.23
N LEU A 36 0.99 12.49 -2.30
CA LEU A 36 1.39 13.39 -1.22
C LEU A 36 2.90 13.51 -1.15
N ASP A 37 3.37 14.72 -0.82
CA ASP A 37 4.76 14.97 -0.47
C ASP A 37 4.87 14.98 1.05
N LEU A 38 5.81 14.21 1.57
CA LEU A 38 6.05 14.12 3.01
C LEU A 38 7.50 14.46 3.30
N ARG A 39 7.76 15.10 4.45
CA ARG A 39 9.11 15.49 4.84
C ARG A 39 9.85 14.35 5.50
N ALA A 40 11.18 14.35 5.36
CA ALA A 40 12.07 13.45 6.09
C ALA A 40 11.73 13.51 7.59
N GLY A 41 11.72 12.35 8.24
CA GLY A 41 11.37 12.22 9.66
C GLY A 41 9.90 11.98 9.94
N LYS A 42 9.02 12.14 8.94
CA LYS A 42 7.59 11.88 9.13
C LYS A 42 7.34 10.40 9.36
N VAL A 43 6.55 10.08 10.37
CA VAL A 43 6.08 8.72 10.62
C VAL A 43 4.81 8.50 9.80
N LEU A 44 4.87 7.58 8.85
CA LEU A 44 3.73 7.22 8.01
C LEU A 44 2.82 6.24 8.72
N ILE A 45 3.44 5.27 9.37
CA ILE A 45 2.76 4.15 10.03
C ILE A 45 3.38 3.98 11.41
N GLN A 46 2.53 3.89 12.43
CA GLN A 46 2.97 3.67 13.80
C GLN A 46 2.57 2.28 14.26
N GLU A 47 3.54 1.49 14.68
CA GLU A 47 3.32 0.15 15.21
C GLU A 47 2.31 0.19 16.36
N GLY A 48 1.36 -0.75 16.36
CA GLY A 48 0.34 -0.86 17.39
C GLY A 48 -0.91 -0.03 17.14
N GLU A 49 -0.84 0.98 16.28
CA GLU A 49 -2.03 1.77 15.94
C GLU A 49 -2.84 1.09 14.85
N ARG A 50 -4.12 1.38 14.83
CA ARG A 50 -5.01 0.88 13.78
C ARG A 50 -4.66 1.53 12.45
N GLY A 51 -4.40 0.71 11.43
CA GLY A 51 -4.09 1.19 10.10
C GLY A 51 -5.33 1.53 9.29
N ARG A 52 -5.27 2.64 8.53
CA ARG A 52 -6.35 3.08 7.64
C ARG A 52 -5.84 3.43 6.26
N GLU A 53 -4.53 3.44 6.07
CA GLU A 53 -3.93 3.91 4.83
C GLU A 53 -2.89 2.93 4.32
N PHE A 54 -2.88 2.83 3.01
CA PHE A 54 -1.90 2.08 2.26
C PHE A 54 -1.04 3.08 1.49
N PHE A 55 0.28 2.91 1.50
CA PHE A 55 1.22 3.81 0.85
C PHE A 55 2.04 3.08 -0.20
N VAL A 56 2.21 3.71 -1.37
CA VAL A 56 3.17 3.28 -2.39
C VAL A 56 4.20 4.38 -2.54
N ILE A 57 5.49 4.02 -2.47
CA ILE A 57 6.57 4.99 -2.55
C ILE A 57 6.84 5.33 -4.01
N VAL A 58 6.72 6.61 -4.36
CA VAL A 58 7.05 7.11 -5.70
C VAL A 58 8.51 7.52 -5.73
N GLU A 59 8.96 8.32 -4.75
CA GLU A 59 10.34 8.77 -4.61
C GLU A 59 10.71 8.82 -3.14
N GLY A 60 12.00 8.61 -2.85
CA GLY A 60 12.54 8.67 -1.50
C GLY A 60 12.61 7.30 -0.86
N GLU A 61 12.98 7.29 0.42
CA GLU A 61 13.20 6.07 1.18
C GLU A 61 12.54 6.13 2.54
N VAL A 62 12.07 4.98 3.00
CA VAL A 62 11.52 4.82 4.35
C VAL A 62 12.27 3.74 5.10
N GLU A 63 12.29 3.86 6.42
CA GLU A 63 12.80 2.84 7.31
C GLU A 63 11.64 2.12 7.96
N VAL A 64 11.69 0.80 7.96
CA VAL A 64 10.69 -0.05 8.63
C VAL A 64 11.32 -0.63 9.89
N ARG A 65 10.68 -0.39 11.05
CA ARG A 65 11.11 -0.92 12.34
C ARG A 65 9.98 -1.75 12.96
N ARG A 66 10.38 -2.82 13.61
CA ARG A 66 9.46 -3.68 14.35
C ARG A 66 10.05 -3.93 15.72
N LYS A 67 9.30 -3.57 16.77
CA LYS A 67 9.77 -3.68 18.16
C LYS A 67 11.12 -3.00 18.37
N GLY A 68 11.26 -1.81 17.78
CA GLY A 68 12.46 -0.99 17.91
C GLY A 68 13.65 -1.42 17.05
N ARG A 69 13.53 -2.49 16.29
CA ARG A 69 14.62 -2.98 15.43
C ARG A 69 14.34 -2.66 13.98
N LYS A 70 15.36 -2.18 13.28
CA LYS A 70 15.27 -1.95 11.84
C LYS A 70 15.16 -3.30 11.13
N VAL A 71 14.10 -3.45 10.32
CA VAL A 71 13.87 -4.67 9.55
C VAL A 71 14.04 -4.46 8.05
N ALA A 72 13.91 -3.24 7.55
CA ALA A 72 14.07 -2.96 6.13
C ALA A 72 14.24 -1.47 5.86
N THR A 73 14.81 -1.16 4.71
CA THR A 73 14.73 0.15 4.07
C THR A 73 14.05 -0.08 2.73
N LEU A 74 13.01 0.69 2.45
CA LEU A 74 12.22 0.55 1.22
C LEU A 74 12.32 1.84 0.40
N GLY A 75 12.30 1.68 -0.91
CA GLY A 75 12.43 2.79 -1.85
C GLY A 75 11.34 2.80 -2.91
N PRO A 76 11.57 3.54 -4.02
CA PRO A 76 10.56 3.70 -5.07
C PRO A 76 10.03 2.37 -5.58
N GLY A 77 8.71 2.30 -5.74
CA GLY A 77 8.01 1.10 -6.19
C GLY A 77 7.64 0.13 -5.07
N ASN A 78 8.20 0.29 -3.88
CA ASN A 78 7.79 -0.49 -2.72
C ASN A 78 6.51 0.10 -2.11
N PHE A 79 5.86 -0.70 -1.29
CA PHE A 79 4.60 -0.30 -0.65
C PHE A 79 4.56 -0.78 0.79
N VAL A 80 3.73 -0.14 1.60
CA VAL A 80 3.55 -0.50 3.01
C VAL A 80 2.09 -0.33 3.42
N GLY A 81 1.63 -1.21 4.29
CA GLY A 81 0.33 -1.08 4.92
C GLY A 81 -0.86 -1.55 4.11
N GLU A 82 -0.66 -2.39 3.09
CA GLU A 82 -1.76 -2.82 2.22
C GLU A 82 -2.87 -3.57 2.95
N MET A 83 -2.55 -4.27 4.04
CA MET A 83 -3.58 -5.00 4.79
C MET A 83 -4.58 -4.08 5.47
N ALA A 84 -4.23 -2.82 5.67
CA ALA A 84 -5.16 -1.84 6.21
C ALA A 84 -6.38 -1.64 5.33
N LEU A 85 -6.25 -1.92 4.03
CA LEU A 85 -7.37 -1.78 3.10
C LEU A 85 -8.47 -2.79 3.35
N LEU A 86 -8.13 -3.94 3.92
CA LEU A 86 -9.05 -5.08 4.07
C LEU A 86 -9.27 -5.52 5.51
N SER A 87 -8.43 -5.10 6.42
CA SER A 87 -8.42 -5.60 7.80
C SER A 87 -8.24 -4.47 8.80
N LYS A 88 -8.81 -4.64 9.98
CA LYS A 88 -8.71 -3.66 11.07
C LYS A 88 -7.64 -4.04 12.10
N VAL A 89 -6.73 -4.95 11.74
CA VAL A 89 -5.67 -5.35 12.67
C VAL A 89 -4.70 -4.19 12.92
N PRO A 90 -4.10 -4.13 14.12
CA PRO A 90 -3.10 -3.12 14.41
C PRO A 90 -1.89 -3.21 13.50
N ARG A 91 -1.23 -2.10 13.28
CA ARG A 91 0.02 -2.05 12.50
C ARG A 91 1.10 -2.89 13.18
N THR A 92 1.85 -3.64 12.39
CA THR A 92 2.90 -4.53 12.89
C THR A 92 4.28 -3.89 12.86
N ALA A 93 4.41 -2.70 12.31
CA ALA A 93 5.69 -2.02 12.19
C ALA A 93 5.50 -0.51 12.20
N THR A 94 6.58 0.20 12.50
CA THR A 94 6.66 1.65 12.36
C THR A 94 7.43 1.97 11.09
N VAL A 95 6.86 2.84 10.24
CA VAL A 95 7.48 3.26 8.98
C VAL A 95 7.71 4.75 9.04
N THR A 96 8.98 5.14 8.88
CA THR A 96 9.42 6.54 9.00
C THR A 96 10.16 6.95 7.74
N ALA A 97 9.88 8.16 7.26
CA ALA A 97 10.59 8.73 6.13
C ALA A 97 12.05 9.02 6.48
N LEU A 98 12.97 8.41 5.75
CA LEU A 98 14.41 8.70 5.88
C LEU A 98 14.79 9.94 5.09
N THR A 99 14.11 10.17 3.97
CA THR A 99 14.29 11.32 3.10
C THR A 99 12.93 11.98 2.89
N ASP A 100 12.91 13.11 2.21
CA ASP A 100 11.65 13.64 1.70
C ASP A 100 11.04 12.60 0.77
N LEU A 101 9.74 12.47 0.80
CA LEU A 101 9.01 11.43 0.08
C LEU A 101 7.97 12.01 -0.86
N ASP A 102 7.77 11.30 -1.96
CA ASP A 102 6.58 11.40 -2.78
C ASP A 102 5.91 10.03 -2.70
N VAL A 103 4.65 9.97 -2.25
CA VAL A 103 3.92 8.72 -2.04
C VAL A 103 2.52 8.80 -2.63
N LEU A 104 1.99 7.63 -3.00
CA LEU A 104 0.56 7.47 -3.27
C LEU A 104 -0.09 6.93 -2.01
N VAL A 105 -1.25 7.47 -1.66
CA VAL A 105 -2.01 7.04 -0.48
C VAL A 105 -3.39 6.59 -0.90
N ILE A 106 -3.78 5.40 -0.46
CA ILE A 106 -5.15 4.90 -0.62
C ILE A 106 -5.69 4.65 0.78
N THR A 107 -6.84 5.26 1.11
CA THR A 107 -7.49 5.01 2.39
C THR A 107 -8.37 3.77 2.30
N ASP A 108 -8.59 3.11 3.44
CA ASP A 108 -9.49 1.95 3.52
C ASP A 108 -10.91 2.33 3.10
N ARG A 109 -11.38 3.51 3.51
CA ARG A 109 -12.73 3.98 3.18
C ARG A 109 -12.91 4.15 1.67
N ALA A 110 -11.98 4.81 1.01
CA ALA A 110 -12.05 5.01 -0.43
C ALA A 110 -12.00 3.67 -1.17
N PHE A 111 -11.17 2.75 -0.69
CA PHE A 111 -11.05 1.43 -1.30
C PHE A 111 -12.33 0.60 -1.15
N LEU A 112 -12.93 0.60 0.05
CA LEU A 112 -14.19 -0.11 0.27
C LEU A 112 -15.33 0.47 -0.57
N ASP A 113 -15.40 1.79 -0.71
CA ASP A 113 -16.38 2.42 -1.59
C ASP A 113 -16.21 1.95 -3.04
N LEU A 114 -14.96 1.86 -3.48
CA LEU A 114 -14.67 1.38 -4.83
C LEU A 114 -15.10 -0.08 -5.01
N LEU A 115 -14.79 -0.94 -4.04
CA LEU A 115 -15.18 -2.36 -4.09
C LEU A 115 -16.71 -2.52 -4.11
N ASN A 116 -17.43 -1.68 -3.37
CA ASN A 116 -18.89 -1.71 -3.38
C ASN A 116 -19.48 -1.36 -4.73
N ARG A 117 -18.80 -0.50 -5.49
CA ARG A 117 -19.22 -0.10 -6.83
C ARG A 117 -18.76 -1.07 -7.92
N MET A 118 -17.77 -1.91 -7.61
CA MET A 118 -17.13 -2.80 -8.57
C MET A 118 -16.99 -4.22 -7.97
N PRO A 119 -18.10 -4.99 -7.94
CA PRO A 119 -18.07 -6.34 -7.33
C PRO A 119 -17.02 -7.28 -7.94
N ASP A 120 -16.77 -7.17 -9.25
CA ASP A 120 -15.75 -7.99 -9.91
C ASP A 120 -14.36 -7.69 -9.40
N LEU A 121 -14.10 -6.43 -9.06
CA LEU A 121 -12.82 -6.04 -8.48
C LEU A 121 -12.61 -6.69 -7.11
N TRP A 122 -13.68 -6.74 -6.31
CA TRP A 122 -13.63 -7.43 -5.02
C TRP A 122 -13.16 -8.87 -5.15
N LEU A 123 -13.70 -9.59 -6.12
CA LEU A 123 -13.35 -10.99 -6.35
C LEU A 123 -11.88 -11.14 -6.74
N LYS A 124 -11.37 -10.26 -7.59
CA LYS A 124 -9.96 -10.28 -8.01
C LYS A 124 -9.03 -10.02 -6.83
N VAL A 125 -9.37 -9.04 -5.99
CA VAL A 125 -8.60 -8.70 -4.80
C VAL A 125 -8.64 -9.88 -3.81
N ALA A 126 -9.79 -10.48 -3.61
CA ALA A 126 -9.94 -11.63 -2.71
C ALA A 126 -9.09 -12.82 -3.17
N ARG A 127 -9.05 -13.09 -4.46
CA ARG A 127 -8.22 -14.17 -5.02
C ARG A 127 -6.73 -13.89 -4.84
N ALA A 128 -6.31 -12.66 -5.10
CA ALA A 128 -4.91 -12.27 -4.91
C ALA A 128 -4.50 -12.41 -3.44
N LEU A 129 -5.38 -12.02 -2.53
CA LEU A 129 -5.14 -12.15 -1.09
C LEU A 129 -5.03 -13.61 -0.67
N ALA A 130 -5.92 -14.47 -1.18
CA ALA A 130 -5.91 -15.90 -0.85
C ALA A 130 -4.62 -16.57 -1.30
N GLU A 131 -4.13 -16.27 -2.49
CA GLU A 131 -2.86 -16.80 -2.99
C GLU A 131 -1.69 -16.32 -2.14
N ARG A 132 -1.71 -15.06 -1.74
CA ARG A 132 -0.66 -14.48 -0.91
C ARG A 132 -0.62 -15.11 0.47
N VAL A 133 -1.77 -15.32 1.10
CA VAL A 133 -1.84 -15.97 2.41
C VAL A 133 -1.26 -17.39 2.35
N GLY A 134 -1.59 -18.14 1.30
CA GLY A 134 -1.02 -19.45 1.09
C GLY A 134 0.49 -19.43 0.96
N ALA A 135 1.04 -18.46 0.24
CA ALA A 135 2.48 -18.28 0.09
C ALA A 135 3.13 -17.86 1.41
N ASP A 136 2.48 -16.99 2.16
CA ASP A 136 3.01 -16.45 3.41
C ASP A 136 3.05 -17.49 4.53
N GLU A 137 2.26 -18.53 4.46
CA GLU A 137 2.31 -19.62 5.46
C GLU A 137 3.69 -20.21 5.62
N THR A 138 4.49 -20.22 4.55
CA THR A 138 5.81 -20.83 4.57
C THR A 138 6.93 -19.82 4.79
N ASN A 139 6.71 -18.54 4.50
CA ASN A 139 7.78 -17.55 4.50
C ASN A 139 7.39 -16.25 5.17
N ASP A 140 6.41 -16.25 6.00
CA ASP A 140 5.86 -15.00 6.49
C ASP A 140 6.78 -14.25 7.44
N PRO A 141 7.36 -13.13 7.04
CA PRO A 141 8.12 -12.29 7.93
C PRO A 141 7.25 -11.30 8.69
N SER A 142 6.01 -11.21 8.34
CA SER A 142 5.17 -10.19 8.94
C SER A 142 4.31 -10.74 10.05
#